data_9d41ec839913837ccf4efce22f9e8ee9
#
_entry.id   9d41ec839913837ccf4efce22f9e8ee9
#
_cell.length_a   1.000
_cell.length_b   1.000
_cell.length_c   1.000
_cell.angle_alpha   90.00
_cell.angle_beta   90.00
_cell.angle_gamma   90.00
#
_symmetry.space_group_name_H-M   'P 1'
#
loop_
_entity.id
_entity.type
_entity.pdbx_description
1 polymer ?
#
loop_
_entity_poly.entity_id
_entity_poly.type
_entity_poly.pdbx_seq_one_letter_code
_entity_poly.pdbx_strand_id
1 'polypeptide(L)'
;MAGEPWVVAYRFEDRLTGGSLVYAPCVAEWTASLDAALTGAGCVVLDGTFFHDDEMLHATGQDRPARTMGHLPIADSCQRLRSHTAARKLYTHLNNTNPALAEDSPERTTLEASGIEVAYDGLALDL
;
A
#
# COMPACT_ATOMS: atom_id res chain seq x y z
N MET A 1 19.66 -18.40 -0.06
CA MET A 1 19.05 -18.88 1.18
C MET A 1 17.92 -17.94 1.59
N ALA A 2 16.75 -18.46 1.74
CA ALA A 2 15.66 -17.65 2.26
C ALA A 2 15.95 -17.35 3.73
N GLY A 3 16.18 -16.08 4.07
CA GLY A 3 16.26 -15.64 5.45
C GLY A 3 14.89 -15.70 6.14
N GLU A 4 14.88 -15.55 7.46
CA GLU A 4 13.62 -15.38 8.16
C GLU A 4 12.93 -14.10 7.70
N PRO A 5 11.57 -14.10 7.59
CA PRO A 5 10.87 -12.91 7.18
C PRO A 5 10.97 -11.83 8.26
N TRP A 6 11.44 -10.66 7.88
CA TRP A 6 11.50 -9.48 8.74
C TRP A 6 10.20 -8.67 8.71
N VAL A 7 9.37 -8.94 7.73
CA VAL A 7 8.14 -8.20 7.48
C VAL A 7 7.00 -9.20 7.32
N VAL A 8 5.85 -8.85 7.89
CA VAL A 8 4.66 -9.70 7.84
C VAL A 8 3.45 -8.90 7.37
N ALA A 9 2.53 -9.59 6.72
CA ALA A 9 1.18 -9.09 6.50
C ALA A 9 0.23 -9.78 7.45
N TYR A 10 -0.80 -9.06 7.88
CA TYR A 10 -1.84 -9.60 8.73
C TYR A 10 -3.14 -9.71 7.96
N ARG A 11 -3.83 -10.83 8.12
CA ARG A 11 -5.20 -11.01 7.65
C ARG A 11 -6.13 -11.10 8.86
N PHE A 12 -7.11 -10.22 8.89
CA PHE A 12 -8.14 -10.19 9.92
C PHE A 12 -9.46 -10.66 9.31
N GLU A 13 -10.18 -11.51 10.02
CA GLU A 13 -11.49 -11.99 9.61
C GLU A 13 -12.48 -11.78 10.73
N ASP A 14 -13.62 -11.15 10.41
CA ASP A 14 -14.74 -11.04 11.34
C ASP A 14 -15.64 -12.25 11.18
N ARG A 15 -15.77 -13.03 12.25
CA ARG A 15 -16.56 -14.26 12.24
C ARG A 15 -18.06 -14.01 12.16
N LEU A 16 -18.52 -12.83 12.57
CA LEU A 16 -19.94 -12.48 12.56
C LEU A 16 -20.40 -12.02 11.18
N THR A 17 -19.58 -11.20 10.51
CA THR A 17 -19.93 -10.64 9.21
C THR A 17 -19.37 -11.41 8.03
N GLY A 18 -18.33 -12.21 8.26
CA GLY A 18 -17.54 -12.85 7.21
C GLY A 18 -16.59 -11.88 6.49
N GLY A 19 -16.53 -10.63 6.92
CA GLY A 19 -15.64 -9.62 6.33
C GLY A 19 -14.18 -9.90 6.63
N SER A 20 -13.30 -9.43 5.75
CA SER A 20 -11.87 -9.62 5.89
C SER A 20 -11.08 -8.40 5.49
N LEU A 21 -9.93 -8.23 6.14
CA LEU A 21 -8.99 -7.14 5.88
C LEU A 21 -7.58 -7.70 5.84
N VAL A 22 -6.79 -7.30 4.85
CA VAL A 22 -5.36 -7.57 4.82
C VAL A 22 -4.62 -6.26 5.05
N TYR A 23 -3.72 -6.27 6.03
CA TYR A 23 -2.88 -5.15 6.42
C TYR A 23 -1.42 -5.50 6.15
N ALA A 24 -0.82 -4.83 5.16
CA ALA A 24 0.56 -5.04 4.74
C ALA A 24 1.27 -3.69 4.58
N PRO A 25 1.71 -3.07 5.71
CA PRO A 25 2.25 -1.71 5.69
C PRO A 25 3.67 -1.60 5.16
N CYS A 26 4.34 -2.72 4.93
CA CYS A 26 5.71 -2.74 4.42
C CYS A 26 5.84 -3.87 3.40
N VAL A 27 5.97 -3.50 2.13
CA VAL A 27 6.04 -4.44 0.99
C VAL A 27 7.24 -4.07 0.13
N ALA A 28 8.25 -4.94 0.09
CA ALA A 28 9.44 -4.72 -0.72
C ALA A 28 9.21 -5.09 -2.19
N GLU A 29 8.42 -6.13 -2.44
CA GLU A 29 8.09 -6.61 -3.78
C GLU A 29 6.73 -7.30 -3.78
N TRP A 30 6.09 -7.33 -4.93
CA TRP A 30 4.80 -8.01 -5.10
C TRP A 30 5.04 -9.50 -5.38
N THR A 31 4.92 -10.31 -4.34
CA THR A 31 5.14 -11.75 -4.43
C THR A 31 3.84 -12.50 -4.73
N ALA A 32 3.98 -13.74 -5.19
CA ALA A 32 2.82 -14.64 -5.34
C ALA A 32 2.11 -14.89 -4.00
N SER A 33 2.86 -14.93 -2.90
CA SER A 33 2.29 -15.06 -1.55
C SER A 33 1.44 -13.85 -1.16
N LEU A 34 1.90 -12.65 -1.49
CA LEU A 34 1.12 -11.42 -1.26
C LEU A 34 -0.15 -11.45 -2.10
N ASP A 35 -0.03 -11.74 -3.38
CA ASP A 35 -1.17 -11.80 -4.28
C ASP A 35 -2.23 -12.78 -3.79
N ALA A 36 -1.81 -13.96 -3.35
CA ALA A 36 -2.70 -14.96 -2.78
C ALA A 36 -3.36 -14.48 -1.48
N ALA A 37 -2.61 -13.78 -0.61
CA ALA A 37 -3.15 -13.23 0.63
C ALA A 37 -4.22 -12.17 0.39
N LEU A 38 -4.09 -11.38 -0.67
CA LEU A 38 -5.06 -10.34 -1.03
C LEU A 38 -6.31 -10.89 -1.70
N THR A 39 -6.23 -12.08 -2.29
CA THR A 39 -7.35 -12.69 -2.99
C THR A 39 -8.50 -12.96 -2.04
N GLY A 40 -9.68 -12.45 -2.37
CA GLY A 40 -10.88 -12.61 -1.56
C GLY A 40 -10.96 -11.67 -0.35
N ALA A 41 -9.98 -10.82 -0.11
CA ALA A 41 -10.07 -9.81 0.95
C ALA A 41 -11.12 -8.74 0.61
N GLY A 42 -11.94 -8.38 1.59
CA GLY A 42 -12.92 -7.30 1.42
C GLY A 42 -12.30 -5.91 1.50
N CYS A 43 -11.23 -5.78 2.25
CA CYS A 43 -10.47 -4.55 2.40
C CYS A 43 -8.97 -4.84 2.35
N VAL A 44 -8.23 -4.00 1.66
CA VAL A 44 -6.77 -4.11 1.54
C VAL A 44 -6.13 -2.78 1.96
N VAL A 45 -5.23 -2.84 2.93
CA VAL A 45 -4.44 -1.69 3.38
C VAL A 45 -2.96 -2.00 3.15
N LEU A 46 -2.36 -1.30 2.21
CA LEU A 46 -1.06 -1.65 1.66
C LEU A 46 -0.02 -0.55 1.89
N ASP A 47 1.26 -0.94 1.73
CA ASP A 47 2.41 -0.05 1.82
C ASP A 47 2.34 1.08 0.79
N GLY A 48 2.15 2.29 1.27
CA GLY A 48 2.16 3.53 0.49
C GLY A 48 3.30 4.47 0.85
N THR A 49 4.41 3.96 1.38
CA THR A 49 5.49 4.80 1.92
C THR A 49 5.99 5.81 0.90
N PHE A 50 6.32 5.36 -0.31
CA PHE A 50 6.77 6.23 -1.40
C PHE A 50 5.89 6.08 -2.63
N PHE A 51 5.63 7.17 -3.33
CA PHE A 51 4.89 7.12 -4.58
C PHE A 51 5.79 6.71 -5.75
N HIS A 52 6.98 7.31 -5.83
CA HIS A 52 7.98 7.04 -6.86
C HIS A 52 9.26 6.47 -6.25
N ASP A 53 9.97 5.65 -7.03
CA ASP A 53 11.22 5.05 -6.57
C ASP A 53 12.30 6.08 -6.24
N ASP A 54 12.35 7.19 -6.99
CA ASP A 54 13.31 8.28 -6.84
C ASP A 54 12.80 9.45 -5.98
N GLU A 55 11.76 9.24 -5.20
CA GLU A 55 11.12 10.30 -4.41
C GLU A 55 12.09 11.00 -3.45
N MET A 56 12.95 10.22 -2.78
CA MET A 56 13.93 10.80 -1.84
C MET A 56 14.97 11.66 -2.56
N LEU A 57 15.38 11.29 -3.76
CA LEU A 57 16.31 12.08 -4.55
C LEU A 57 15.71 13.46 -4.88
N HIS A 58 14.46 13.50 -5.34
CA HIS A 58 13.78 14.74 -5.69
C HIS A 58 13.43 15.59 -4.46
N ALA A 59 13.04 14.98 -3.37
CA ALA A 59 12.60 15.69 -2.16
C ALA A 59 13.76 16.16 -1.29
N THR A 60 14.86 15.41 -1.21
CA THR A 60 15.94 15.66 -0.24
C THR A 60 17.34 15.74 -0.86
N GLY A 61 17.50 15.41 -2.15
CA GLY A 61 18.79 15.29 -2.80
C GLY A 61 19.57 14.00 -2.48
N GLN A 62 19.00 13.12 -1.65
CA GLN A 62 19.62 11.85 -1.30
C GLN A 62 19.21 10.76 -2.28
N ASP A 63 20.20 10.12 -2.90
CA ASP A 63 19.94 8.99 -3.80
C ASP A 63 19.68 7.72 -2.99
N ARG A 64 18.45 7.58 -2.53
CA ARG A 64 17.96 6.44 -1.75
C ARG A 64 16.66 5.93 -2.37
N PRO A 65 16.75 5.05 -3.39
CA PRO A 65 15.58 4.50 -4.04
C PRO A 65 14.66 3.77 -3.04
N ALA A 66 13.36 3.90 -3.23
CA ALA A 66 12.35 3.29 -2.36
C ALA A 66 12.58 1.78 -2.21
N ARG A 67 12.89 1.10 -3.32
CA ARG A 67 13.14 -0.35 -3.32
C ARG A 67 14.33 -0.75 -2.47
N THR A 68 15.38 0.06 -2.42
CA THR A 68 16.55 -0.22 -1.57
C THR A 68 16.27 -0.03 -0.08
N MET A 69 15.22 0.71 0.24
CA MET A 69 14.72 0.89 1.61
C MET A 69 13.65 -0.15 1.99
N GLY A 70 13.36 -1.11 1.11
CA GLY A 70 12.40 -2.18 1.36
C GLY A 70 10.94 -1.81 1.08
N HIS A 71 10.71 -0.80 0.23
CA HIS A 71 9.36 -0.33 -0.10
C HIS A 71 9.12 -0.34 -1.61
N LEU A 72 8.10 -1.07 -2.04
CA LEU A 72 7.62 -1.04 -3.41
C LEU A 72 6.88 0.29 -3.64
N PRO A 73 7.28 1.11 -4.64
CA PRO A 73 6.59 2.38 -4.88
C PRO A 73 5.13 2.20 -5.29
N ILE A 74 4.28 3.14 -4.90
CA ILE A 74 2.86 3.15 -5.31
C ILE A 74 2.74 3.09 -6.83
N ALA A 75 3.58 3.82 -7.57
CA ALA A 75 3.55 3.83 -9.03
C ALA A 75 3.66 2.44 -9.65
N ASP A 76 4.32 1.50 -8.96
CA ASP A 76 4.47 0.12 -9.43
C ASP A 76 3.42 -0.83 -8.85
N SER A 77 2.95 -0.59 -7.63
CA SER A 77 1.98 -1.47 -6.97
C SER A 77 0.53 -1.16 -7.34
N CYS A 78 0.22 0.08 -7.70
CA CYS A 78 -1.17 0.52 -7.82
C CYS A 78 -1.92 -0.20 -8.95
N GLN A 79 -1.26 -0.52 -10.05
CA GLN A 79 -1.89 -1.26 -11.16
C GLN A 79 -2.30 -2.67 -10.72
N ARG A 80 -1.46 -3.34 -9.94
CA ARG A 80 -1.77 -4.67 -9.39
C ARG A 80 -2.89 -4.59 -8.35
N LEU A 81 -2.84 -3.58 -7.49
CA LEU A 81 -3.88 -3.36 -6.50
C LEU A 81 -5.24 -3.09 -7.14
N ARG A 82 -5.27 -2.32 -8.23
CA ARG A 82 -6.50 -2.06 -9.00
C ARG A 82 -7.18 -3.33 -9.49
N SER A 83 -6.41 -4.36 -9.84
CA SER A 83 -6.94 -5.60 -10.40
C SER A 83 -7.59 -6.51 -9.34
N HIS A 84 -7.36 -6.27 -8.06
CA HIS A 84 -8.02 -7.00 -7.00
C HIS A 84 -9.46 -6.55 -6.82
N THR A 85 -10.33 -7.48 -6.41
CA THR A 85 -11.78 -7.25 -6.29
C THR A 85 -12.21 -6.70 -4.94
N ALA A 86 -11.28 -6.39 -4.03
CA ALA A 86 -11.60 -5.84 -2.73
C ALA A 86 -12.49 -4.59 -2.86
N ALA A 87 -13.51 -4.50 -2.00
CA ALA A 87 -14.43 -3.37 -2.02
C ALA A 87 -13.74 -2.06 -1.62
N ARG A 88 -12.78 -2.13 -0.71
CA ARG A 88 -11.96 -0.99 -0.31
C ARG A 88 -10.47 -1.32 -0.44
N LYS A 89 -9.74 -0.39 -1.01
CA LYS A 89 -8.29 -0.50 -1.25
C LYS A 89 -7.66 0.80 -0.80
N LEU A 90 -6.70 0.71 0.12
CA LEU A 90 -6.08 1.89 0.73
C LEU A 90 -4.57 1.74 0.77
N TYR A 91 -3.88 2.86 0.62
CA TYR A 91 -2.48 2.98 0.98
C TYR A 91 -2.33 3.62 2.35
N THR A 92 -1.39 3.12 3.11
CA THR A 92 -1.03 3.62 4.45
C THR A 92 0.47 3.83 4.57
N HIS A 93 0.94 4.30 5.71
CA HIS A 93 2.38 4.41 6.03
C HIS A 93 3.12 5.39 5.11
N LEU A 94 2.44 6.44 4.62
CA LEU A 94 3.05 7.39 3.70
C LEU A 94 4.17 8.19 4.38
N ASN A 95 5.33 8.24 3.72
CA ASN A 95 6.41 9.12 4.17
C ASN A 95 6.04 10.59 3.92
N ASN A 96 6.60 11.50 4.70
CA ASN A 96 6.29 12.93 4.58
C ASN A 96 6.72 13.54 3.23
N THR A 97 7.53 12.83 2.46
CA THR A 97 7.93 13.22 1.10
C THR A 97 6.93 12.79 0.02
N ASN A 98 5.95 11.96 0.38
CA ASN A 98 5.04 11.38 -0.60
C ASN A 98 4.04 12.43 -1.13
N PRO A 99 4.03 12.70 -2.44
CA PRO A 99 3.14 13.71 -3.02
C PRO A 99 1.66 13.37 -2.85
N ALA A 100 1.29 12.11 -2.67
CA ALA A 100 -0.11 11.73 -2.46
C ALA A 100 -0.68 12.21 -1.12
N LEU A 101 0.14 12.72 -0.20
CA LEU A 101 -0.34 13.39 1.01
C LEU A 101 -1.08 14.70 0.70
N ALA A 102 -0.71 15.38 -0.37
CA ALA A 102 -1.40 16.58 -0.81
C ALA A 102 -2.68 16.20 -1.57
N GLU A 103 -3.82 16.61 -1.06
CA GLU A 103 -5.14 16.24 -1.63
C GLU A 103 -5.33 16.75 -3.07
N ASP A 104 -4.65 17.82 -3.45
CA ASP A 104 -4.72 18.41 -4.77
C ASP A 104 -3.60 17.97 -5.71
N SER A 105 -2.76 17.03 -5.29
CA SER A 105 -1.66 16.53 -6.13
C SER A 105 -2.15 15.67 -7.29
N PRO A 106 -1.42 15.64 -8.42
CA PRO A 106 -1.73 14.71 -9.52
C PRO A 106 -1.69 13.25 -9.08
N GLU A 107 -0.79 12.91 -8.16
CA GLU A 107 -0.63 11.57 -7.62
C GLU A 107 -1.87 11.14 -6.84
N ARG A 108 -2.40 12.02 -5.98
CA ARG A 108 -3.66 11.74 -5.27
C ARG A 108 -4.81 11.57 -6.25
N THR A 109 -4.93 12.44 -7.24
CA THR A 109 -5.96 12.36 -8.27
C THR A 109 -5.90 11.03 -9.02
N THR A 110 -4.71 10.55 -9.35
CA THR A 110 -4.51 9.25 -9.99
C THR A 110 -5.04 8.11 -9.13
N LEU A 111 -4.76 8.12 -7.83
CA LEU A 111 -5.26 7.09 -6.91
C LEU A 111 -6.78 7.12 -6.80
N GLU A 112 -7.36 8.28 -6.63
CA GLU A 112 -8.82 8.45 -6.51
C GLU A 112 -9.54 7.98 -7.78
N ALA A 113 -9.00 8.30 -8.95
CA ALA A 113 -9.53 7.84 -10.23
C ALA A 113 -9.45 6.31 -10.38
N SER A 114 -8.53 5.67 -9.66
CA SER A 114 -8.38 4.21 -9.62
C SER A 114 -9.22 3.54 -8.53
N GLY A 115 -9.97 4.31 -7.76
CA GLY A 115 -10.77 3.79 -6.65
C GLY A 115 -9.91 3.39 -5.44
N ILE A 116 -8.72 3.96 -5.30
CA ILE A 116 -7.80 3.69 -4.21
C ILE A 116 -7.77 4.90 -3.29
N GLU A 117 -7.91 4.65 -1.99
CA GLU A 117 -7.92 5.68 -0.96
C GLU A 117 -6.53 5.84 -0.34
N VAL A 118 -6.30 6.99 0.28
CA VAL A 118 -5.16 7.22 1.17
C VAL A 118 -5.68 7.23 2.60
N ALA A 119 -5.14 6.33 3.43
CA ALA A 119 -5.53 6.25 4.82
C ALA A 119 -5.07 7.49 5.60
N TYR A 120 -5.79 7.81 6.66
CA TYR A 120 -5.50 8.94 7.52
C TYR A 120 -5.67 8.53 8.98
N ASP A 121 -5.06 9.30 9.87
CA ASP A 121 -5.14 9.02 11.31
C ASP A 121 -6.59 9.11 11.79
N GLY A 122 -7.03 8.08 12.48
CA GLY A 122 -8.39 7.99 12.97
C GLY A 122 -9.39 7.34 12.00
N LEU A 123 -8.92 6.89 10.82
CA LEU A 123 -9.78 6.15 9.88
C LEU A 123 -10.31 4.88 10.54
N ALA A 124 -11.62 4.70 10.49
CA ALA A 124 -12.29 3.47 10.93
C ALA A 124 -12.75 2.66 9.73
N LEU A 125 -12.59 1.35 9.82
CA LEU A 125 -13.00 0.40 8.79
C LEU A 125 -13.97 -0.62 9.42
N ASP A 126 -15.09 -0.82 8.77
CA ASP A 126 -16.06 -1.86 9.16
C ASP A 126 -15.85 -3.11 8.29
N LEU A 127 -15.81 -4.26 8.92
CA LEU A 127 -15.65 -5.55 8.24
C LEU A 127 -16.96 -6.31 8.08
#